data_46f263d188f2fdef4b307a391016d11b
#
_entry.id   46f263d188f2fdef4b307a391016d11b
#
_cell.length_a   1.000
_cell.length_b   1.000
_cell.length_c   1.000
_cell.angle_alpha   90.00
_cell.angle_beta   90.00
_cell.angle_gamma   90.00
#
_symmetry.space_group_name_H-M   'P 1'
#
loop_
_entity.id
_entity.type
_entity.pdbx_description
1 polymer ?
#
loop_
_entity_poly.entity_id
_entity_poly.type
_entity_poly.pdbx_seq_one_letter_code
_entity_poly.pdbx_strand_id
1 'polypeptide(L)'
;MGSEMCIRDSSYYNLGKYRKDSSLTYHLLAEALRRGHNNRSHHVGDPDYYDVPTEGLISKGRAKLLAKSISFDKASKASSIQKYNHIEESKDTTHYSVIDRNGNAVSNTYTLGYSFGSGVTIPGTGILMNNQMRNFAYKYGDKTSTSRASSPGNRFEPGKRPMSTMHPVMVFNKKGELSLITGSPGGSQIPAANLRVVTGVIDFDLHVGDATMLPRIHKDWPYADLDFESTVSQDNLNLLDRIGHQLELSDTIGSTQSIQIIDGINYGFADLRRPNAGVSIEKPN
;
A
#
# COMPACT_ATOMS: atom_id res chain seq x y z
N MET A 1 4.25 1.78 -8.30
CA MET A 1 4.83 3.13 -7.98
C MET A 1 4.30 3.79 -6.70
N GLY A 2 3.06 3.58 -6.26
CA GLY A 2 2.58 4.23 -5.04
C GLY A 2 3.33 3.81 -3.77
N SER A 3 3.49 2.51 -3.57
CA SER A 3 4.13 1.98 -2.36
C SER A 3 5.64 2.03 -2.42
N GLU A 4 6.25 1.96 -3.61
CA GLU A 4 7.69 2.18 -3.75
C GLU A 4 8.07 3.57 -3.24
N MET A 5 7.21 4.57 -3.47
CA MET A 5 7.42 5.91 -2.94
C MET A 5 7.31 5.94 -1.41
N CYS A 6 6.36 5.20 -0.83
CA CYS A 6 6.22 5.11 0.63
C CYS A 6 7.42 4.36 1.26
N ILE A 7 7.85 3.25 0.65
CA ILE A 7 9.04 2.49 1.07
C ILE A 7 10.29 3.36 0.93
N ARG A 8 10.44 4.07 -0.19
CA ARG A 8 11.54 5.02 -0.40
C ARG A 8 11.58 6.10 0.69
N ASP A 9 10.43 6.69 1.03
CA ASP A 9 10.36 7.80 1.99
C ASP A 9 10.63 7.31 3.41
N SER A 10 10.09 6.14 3.79
CA SER A 10 10.35 5.55 5.11
C SER A 10 11.80 5.09 5.27
N SER A 11 12.45 4.60 4.20
CA SER A 11 13.84 4.12 4.24
C SER A 11 14.88 5.19 4.57
N TYR A 12 14.51 6.48 4.49
CA TYR A 12 15.38 7.56 4.92
C TYR A 12 15.56 7.57 6.46
N TYR A 13 14.55 7.14 7.19
CA TYR A 13 14.62 7.00 8.62
C TYR A 13 15.13 5.61 8.94
N ASN A 14 16.14 5.50 9.77
CA ASN A 14 16.54 4.20 10.29
C ASN A 14 15.49 3.76 11.33
N LEU A 15 14.36 3.21 10.83
CA LEU A 15 13.22 2.82 11.67
C LEU A 15 13.60 1.81 12.75
N GLY A 16 14.58 0.94 12.48
CA GLY A 16 15.09 -0.03 13.45
C GLY A 16 15.69 0.58 14.73
N LYS A 17 15.95 1.90 14.75
CA LYS A 17 16.35 2.62 15.97
C LYS A 17 15.19 2.93 16.90
N TYR A 18 13.96 2.82 16.43
CA TYR A 18 12.75 3.11 17.18
C TYR A 18 12.05 1.80 17.56
N ARG A 19 11.12 1.86 18.48
CA ARG A 19 10.26 0.71 18.74
C ARG A 19 9.26 0.54 17.61
N LYS A 20 9.09 -0.69 17.12
CA LYS A 20 8.21 -1.04 16.00
C LYS A 20 6.75 -0.62 16.19
N ASP A 21 6.32 -0.50 17.45
CA ASP A 21 4.97 -0.18 17.90
C ASP A 21 4.89 1.15 18.66
N SER A 22 5.80 2.09 18.40
CA SER A 22 5.77 3.43 19.01
C SER A 22 4.95 4.42 18.19
N SER A 23 4.40 5.45 18.86
CA SER A 23 3.72 6.57 18.20
C SER A 23 4.59 7.27 17.16
N LEU A 24 5.90 7.38 17.42
CA LEU A 24 6.84 7.97 16.46
C LEU A 24 6.97 7.12 15.19
N THR A 25 7.06 5.79 15.33
CA THR A 25 7.07 4.89 14.16
C THR A 25 5.78 5.03 13.36
N TYR A 26 4.62 5.02 14.00
CA TYR A 26 3.34 5.25 13.33
C TYR A 26 3.27 6.61 12.64
N HIS A 27 3.73 7.67 13.32
CA HIS A 27 3.77 9.01 12.74
C HIS A 27 4.64 9.06 11.46
N LEU A 28 5.86 8.54 11.51
CA LEU A 28 6.77 8.54 10.35
C LEU A 28 6.20 7.72 9.17
N LEU A 29 5.58 6.57 9.45
CA LEU A 29 4.92 5.77 8.43
C LEU A 29 3.70 6.50 7.83
N ALA A 30 2.88 7.16 8.66
CA ALA A 30 1.73 7.94 8.21
C ALA A 30 2.16 9.09 7.29
N GLU A 31 3.20 9.83 7.67
CA GLU A 31 3.72 10.95 6.90
C GLU A 31 4.37 10.49 5.58
N ALA A 32 5.04 9.33 5.56
CA ALA A 32 5.57 8.73 4.34
C ALA A 32 4.43 8.27 3.40
N LEU A 33 3.41 7.59 3.94
CA LEU A 33 2.22 7.17 3.18
C LEU A 33 1.53 8.36 2.52
N ARG A 34 1.28 9.42 3.29
CA ARG A 34 0.65 10.64 2.78
C ARG A 34 1.42 11.26 1.61
N ARG A 35 2.74 11.33 1.71
CA ARG A 35 3.60 11.88 0.65
C ARG A 35 3.64 10.97 -0.57
N GLY A 36 3.69 9.67 -0.37
CA GLY A 36 3.58 8.69 -1.43
C GLY A 36 2.26 8.80 -2.19
N HIS A 37 1.14 8.87 -1.49
CA HIS A 37 -0.19 9.07 -2.10
C HIS A 37 -0.30 10.42 -2.82
N ASN A 38 0.24 11.51 -2.26
CA ASN A 38 0.30 12.80 -2.93
C ASN A 38 1.06 12.73 -4.25
N ASN A 39 2.28 12.18 -4.24
CA ASN A 39 3.08 12.03 -5.45
C ASN A 39 2.37 11.16 -6.50
N ARG A 40 1.77 10.05 -6.07
CA ARG A 40 1.00 9.18 -6.95
C ARG A 40 -0.14 9.94 -7.63
N SER A 41 -0.91 10.70 -6.86
CA SER A 41 -2.08 11.43 -7.35
C SER A 41 -1.74 12.53 -8.36
N HIS A 42 -0.53 13.05 -8.36
CA HIS A 42 -0.13 14.15 -9.23
C HIS A 42 0.70 13.72 -10.45
N HIS A 43 1.41 12.59 -10.37
CA HIS A 43 2.46 12.29 -11.34
C HIS A 43 2.31 10.94 -12.03
N VAL A 44 1.46 10.03 -11.53
CA VAL A 44 1.36 8.68 -12.08
C VAL A 44 0.26 8.59 -13.14
N GLY A 45 0.51 7.81 -14.19
CA GLY A 45 -0.41 7.53 -15.28
C GLY A 45 0.08 6.35 -16.11
N ASP A 46 -0.55 6.10 -17.25
CA ASP A 46 -0.11 5.08 -18.20
C ASP A 46 1.15 5.58 -18.93
N PRO A 47 2.31 4.89 -18.79
CA PRO A 47 3.56 5.33 -19.40
C PRO A 47 3.55 5.29 -20.93
N ASP A 48 2.64 4.55 -21.56
CA ASP A 48 2.52 4.52 -23.01
C ASP A 48 1.86 5.82 -23.55
N TYR A 49 1.22 6.59 -22.68
CA TYR A 49 0.47 7.82 -23.00
C TYR A 49 0.96 9.07 -22.27
N TYR A 50 1.79 8.90 -21.28
CA TYR A 50 2.23 10.01 -20.42
C TYR A 50 3.65 9.78 -19.90
N ASP A 51 4.49 10.77 -20.05
CA ASP A 51 5.86 10.73 -19.52
C ASP A 51 5.83 10.80 -17.99
N VAL A 52 5.82 9.63 -17.36
CA VAL A 52 5.84 9.50 -15.89
C VAL A 52 7.28 9.65 -15.41
N PRO A 53 7.60 10.66 -14.58
CA PRO A 53 8.97 10.91 -14.12
C PRO A 53 9.42 9.86 -13.08
N THR A 54 9.43 8.59 -13.49
CA THR A 54 9.62 7.41 -12.61
C THR A 54 10.92 7.50 -11.83
N GLU A 55 12.06 7.75 -12.50
CA GLU A 55 13.38 7.82 -11.85
C GLU A 55 13.42 8.92 -10.78
N GLY A 56 12.87 10.09 -11.09
CA GLY A 56 12.75 11.19 -10.14
C GLY A 56 11.88 10.83 -8.94
N LEU A 57 10.74 10.19 -9.21
CA LEU A 57 9.78 9.80 -8.17
C LEU A 57 10.33 8.78 -7.17
N ILE A 58 11.19 7.85 -7.61
CA ILE A 58 11.78 6.82 -6.74
C ILE A 58 13.19 7.16 -6.25
N SER A 59 13.74 8.32 -6.60
CA SER A 59 15.12 8.68 -6.28
C SER A 59 15.35 8.88 -4.78
N LYS A 60 16.54 8.49 -4.30
CA LYS A 60 16.99 8.75 -2.92
C LYS A 60 17.09 10.25 -2.60
N GLY A 61 17.38 11.09 -3.60
CA GLY A 61 17.41 12.54 -3.46
C GLY A 61 16.04 13.10 -3.09
N ARG A 62 14.97 12.63 -3.77
CA ARG A 62 13.58 13.00 -3.45
C ARG A 62 13.18 12.47 -2.08
N ALA A 63 13.52 11.24 -1.73
CA ALA A 63 13.28 10.69 -0.39
C ALA A 63 13.84 11.61 0.70
N LYS A 64 15.08 12.03 0.53
CA LYS A 64 15.77 12.95 1.48
C LYS A 64 15.05 14.29 1.61
N LEU A 65 14.57 14.87 0.50
CA LEU A 65 13.83 16.14 0.52
C LEU A 65 12.50 15.99 1.24
N LEU A 66 11.74 14.93 0.93
CA LEU A 66 10.44 14.67 1.55
C LEU A 66 10.58 14.35 3.04
N ALA A 67 11.55 13.52 3.41
CA ALA A 67 11.82 13.21 4.81
C ALA A 67 12.18 14.46 5.62
N LYS A 68 13.01 15.36 5.10
CA LYS A 68 13.32 16.63 5.76
C LYS A 68 12.10 17.54 5.99
N SER A 69 11.01 17.33 5.25
CA SER A 69 9.77 18.08 5.42
C SER A 69 8.85 17.51 6.50
N ILE A 70 9.21 16.39 7.12
CA ILE A 70 8.44 15.76 8.20
C ILE A 70 8.96 16.30 9.53
N SER A 71 8.06 16.91 10.32
CA SER A 71 8.33 17.24 11.72
C SER A 71 8.18 15.97 12.57
N PHE A 72 8.98 15.81 13.61
CA PHE A 72 8.89 14.67 14.53
C PHE A 72 7.83 14.85 15.61
N ASP A 73 7.38 16.08 15.83
CA ASP A 73 6.48 16.48 16.91
C ASP A 73 5.14 17.05 16.42
N LYS A 74 4.93 17.08 15.09
CA LYS A 74 3.73 17.66 14.52
C LYS A 74 3.31 16.98 13.23
N ALA A 75 2.07 16.55 13.16
CA ALA A 75 1.46 16.04 11.93
C ALA A 75 1.38 17.15 10.87
N SER A 76 1.70 16.82 9.62
CA SER A 76 1.57 17.76 8.51
C SER A 76 0.11 18.15 8.33
N LYS A 77 -0.16 19.45 8.23
CA LYS A 77 -1.52 19.93 7.92
C LYS A 77 -1.89 19.53 6.51
N ALA A 78 -3.09 19.03 6.35
CA ALA A 78 -3.72 18.90 5.06
C ALA A 78 -4.25 20.29 4.62
N SER A 79 -3.36 21.19 4.26
CA SER A 79 -3.63 22.63 4.07
C SER A 79 -4.56 22.96 2.90
N SER A 80 -5.17 21.98 2.25
CA SER A 80 -6.06 22.17 1.12
C SER A 80 -7.20 21.16 1.05
N ILE A 81 -7.54 20.51 2.16
CA ILE A 81 -8.53 19.44 2.14
C ILE A 81 -9.92 20.05 2.21
N GLN A 82 -10.58 20.09 1.06
CA GLN A 82 -12.05 20.06 1.05
C GLN A 82 -12.47 18.68 1.55
N LYS A 83 -13.48 18.67 2.46
CA LYS A 83 -14.15 17.40 2.81
C LYS A 83 -14.73 16.81 1.52
N TYR A 84 -14.09 15.77 1.01
CA TYR A 84 -14.69 14.95 -0.03
C TYR A 84 -15.64 13.97 0.66
N ASN A 85 -16.81 13.78 0.06
CA ASN A 85 -17.66 12.66 0.44
C ASN A 85 -16.85 11.39 0.22
N HIS A 86 -16.66 10.65 1.27
CA HIS A 86 -15.93 9.39 1.27
C HIS A 86 -16.66 8.41 0.35
N ILE A 87 -16.13 8.17 -0.82
CA ILE A 87 -16.57 7.04 -1.64
C ILE A 87 -15.68 5.89 -1.24
N GLU A 88 -16.28 4.92 -0.56
CA GLU A 88 -15.59 3.70 -0.15
C GLU A 88 -14.94 3.05 -1.38
N GLU A 89 -13.62 2.95 -1.36
CA GLU A 89 -12.93 2.05 -2.28
C GLU A 89 -13.20 0.62 -1.85
N SER A 90 -13.57 -0.20 -2.84
CA SER A 90 -13.75 -1.63 -2.62
C SER A 90 -12.48 -2.23 -2.00
N LYS A 91 -12.64 -2.94 -0.89
CA LYS A 91 -11.60 -3.74 -0.26
C LYS A 91 -11.44 -5.12 -0.94
N ASP A 92 -12.13 -5.37 -2.06
CA ASP A 92 -12.30 -6.65 -2.73
C ASP A 92 -11.25 -6.89 -3.83
N THR A 93 -10.05 -7.08 -3.39
CA THR A 93 -8.88 -7.44 -4.20
C THR A 93 -8.37 -8.78 -3.68
N THR A 94 -7.65 -9.53 -4.49
CA THR A 94 -6.99 -10.77 -4.08
C THR A 94 -5.50 -10.67 -4.31
N HIS A 95 -4.74 -11.27 -3.42
CA HIS A 95 -3.29 -11.42 -3.56
C HIS A 95 -2.88 -12.85 -3.25
N TYR A 96 -1.90 -13.37 -4.01
CA TYR A 96 -1.20 -14.60 -3.68
C TYR A 96 0.29 -14.49 -3.99
N SER A 97 1.09 -15.16 -3.17
CA SER A 97 2.53 -15.32 -3.32
C SER A 97 2.85 -16.81 -3.51
N VAL A 98 3.67 -17.12 -4.50
CA VAL A 98 4.07 -18.51 -4.82
C VAL A 98 5.58 -18.56 -5.04
N ILE A 99 6.20 -19.62 -4.59
CA ILE A 99 7.58 -19.97 -4.95
C ILE A 99 7.65 -21.48 -5.25
N ASP A 100 8.27 -21.85 -6.35
CA ASP A 100 8.46 -23.25 -6.74
C ASP A 100 9.79 -23.82 -6.21
N ARG A 101 10.00 -25.14 -6.42
CA ARG A 101 11.23 -25.85 -6.02
C ARG A 101 12.50 -25.35 -6.71
N ASN A 102 12.37 -24.66 -7.84
CA ASN A 102 13.49 -24.10 -8.61
C ASN A 102 13.79 -22.65 -8.21
N GLY A 103 13.02 -22.07 -7.26
CA GLY A 103 13.14 -20.67 -6.84
C GLY A 103 12.43 -19.69 -7.77
N ASN A 104 11.64 -20.14 -8.77
CA ASN A 104 10.78 -19.23 -9.52
C ASN A 104 9.70 -18.70 -8.60
N ALA A 105 9.50 -17.39 -8.62
CA ALA A 105 8.62 -16.70 -7.67
C ALA A 105 7.57 -15.86 -8.37
N VAL A 106 6.36 -15.82 -7.81
CA VAL A 106 5.26 -14.97 -8.26
C VAL A 106 4.70 -14.20 -7.07
N SER A 107 4.54 -12.89 -7.25
CA SER A 107 3.76 -12.01 -6.38
C SER A 107 2.65 -11.40 -7.23
N ASN A 108 1.41 -11.80 -7.02
CA ASN A 108 0.31 -11.38 -7.88
C ASN A 108 -0.86 -10.79 -7.10
N THR A 109 -1.21 -9.55 -7.46
CA THR A 109 -2.42 -8.87 -6.97
C THR A 109 -3.34 -8.64 -8.16
N TYR A 110 -4.60 -9.10 -8.06
CA TYR A 110 -5.60 -8.86 -9.11
C TYR A 110 -6.95 -8.47 -8.53
N THR A 111 -7.76 -7.77 -9.33
CA THR A 111 -9.03 -7.23 -8.84
C THR A 111 -10.01 -7.00 -9.99
N LEU A 112 -11.29 -7.13 -9.68
CA LEU A 112 -12.37 -6.64 -10.55
C LEU A 112 -12.72 -5.18 -10.26
N GLY A 113 -12.12 -4.59 -9.23
CA GLY A 113 -12.51 -3.30 -8.66
C GLY A 113 -13.44 -3.50 -7.47
N TYR A 114 -14.74 -3.54 -7.65
CA TYR A 114 -15.70 -4.00 -6.61
C TYR A 114 -15.82 -5.53 -6.60
N SER A 115 -16.44 -6.11 -5.55
CA SER A 115 -16.63 -7.56 -5.33
C SER A 115 -17.14 -8.29 -6.56
N PHE A 116 -18.07 -7.68 -7.28
CA PHE A 116 -18.66 -8.20 -8.52
C PHE A 116 -18.31 -7.32 -9.74
N GLY A 117 -17.22 -6.56 -9.66
CA GLY A 117 -16.77 -5.66 -10.73
C GLY A 117 -17.86 -4.66 -11.14
N SER A 118 -18.22 -4.65 -12.44
CA SER A 118 -19.29 -3.83 -12.98
C SER A 118 -20.68 -4.42 -12.76
N GLY A 119 -20.81 -5.60 -12.17
CA GLY A 119 -22.06 -6.36 -12.09
C GLY A 119 -22.51 -7.00 -13.42
N VAL A 120 -21.71 -6.88 -14.46
CA VAL A 120 -22.00 -7.44 -15.78
C VAL A 120 -21.27 -8.77 -15.95
N THR A 121 -22.00 -9.81 -16.33
CA THR A 121 -21.43 -11.10 -16.71
C THR A 121 -21.44 -11.23 -18.24
N ILE A 122 -20.34 -11.67 -18.82
CA ILE A 122 -20.27 -11.92 -20.27
C ILE A 122 -21.15 -13.12 -20.60
N PRO A 123 -22.18 -12.95 -21.46
CA PRO A 123 -23.10 -14.04 -21.82
C PRO A 123 -22.36 -15.30 -22.30
N GLY A 124 -22.77 -16.45 -21.79
CA GLY A 124 -22.22 -17.76 -22.19
C GLY A 124 -20.87 -18.13 -21.57
N THR A 125 -20.23 -17.26 -20.81
CA THR A 125 -18.88 -17.51 -20.25
C THR A 125 -18.85 -17.62 -18.72
N GLY A 126 -19.80 -17.00 -18.02
CA GLY A 126 -19.78 -16.86 -16.56
C GLY A 126 -18.71 -15.88 -16.03
N ILE A 127 -17.99 -15.18 -16.91
CA ILE A 127 -16.95 -14.24 -16.50
C ILE A 127 -17.56 -12.89 -16.14
N LEU A 128 -17.27 -12.41 -14.93
CA LEU A 128 -17.63 -11.06 -14.46
C LEU A 128 -16.66 -10.03 -15.03
N MET A 129 -17.22 -8.94 -15.55
CA MET A 129 -16.42 -7.82 -16.05
C MET A 129 -15.99 -6.90 -14.88
N ASN A 130 -14.74 -6.42 -14.95
CA ASN A 130 -14.24 -5.45 -13.98
C ASN A 130 -14.91 -4.07 -14.15
N ASN A 131 -14.75 -3.20 -13.14
CA ASN A 131 -15.17 -1.80 -13.17
C ASN A 131 -13.99 -0.82 -13.01
N GLN A 132 -12.80 -1.19 -13.47
CA GLN A 132 -11.57 -0.41 -13.30
C GLN A 132 -11.59 0.95 -14.02
N MET A 133 -12.49 1.13 -14.99
CA MET A 133 -12.71 2.41 -15.66
C MET A 133 -12.94 3.58 -14.68
N ARG A 134 -13.53 3.31 -13.52
CA ARG A 134 -13.75 4.30 -12.45
C ARG A 134 -12.45 4.88 -11.88
N ASN A 135 -11.30 4.22 -12.10
CA ASN A 135 -10.01 4.67 -11.59
C ASN A 135 -9.38 5.77 -12.46
N PHE A 136 -9.95 6.08 -13.63
CA PHE A 136 -9.54 7.24 -14.41
C PHE A 136 -9.94 8.57 -13.76
N ALA A 137 -9.15 9.60 -14.00
CA ALA A 137 -9.56 10.98 -13.80
C ALA A 137 -10.42 11.42 -14.98
N TYR A 138 -11.72 11.60 -14.78
CA TYR A 138 -12.62 12.06 -15.84
C TYR A 138 -12.36 13.49 -16.27
N LYS A 139 -11.93 14.35 -15.32
CA LYS A 139 -11.55 15.72 -15.59
C LYS A 139 -10.31 16.09 -14.81
N TYR A 140 -9.31 16.65 -15.48
CA TYR A 140 -8.11 17.15 -14.82
C TYR A 140 -8.47 18.26 -13.83
N GLY A 141 -7.95 18.13 -12.61
CA GLY A 141 -8.24 19.09 -11.54
C GLY A 141 -9.67 19.02 -11.00
N ASP A 142 -10.51 18.10 -11.48
CA ASP A 142 -11.85 17.91 -10.94
C ASP A 142 -11.77 17.29 -9.54
N LYS A 143 -12.06 18.15 -8.57
CA LYS A 143 -12.11 17.77 -7.15
C LYS A 143 -13.34 16.94 -6.80
N THR A 144 -14.30 16.81 -7.71
CA THR A 144 -15.52 16.00 -7.56
C THR A 144 -15.36 14.61 -8.17
N SER A 145 -14.28 14.37 -8.90
CA SER A 145 -13.96 13.05 -9.45
C SER A 145 -13.82 12.03 -8.33
N THR A 146 -14.43 10.86 -8.50
CA THR A 146 -14.26 9.71 -7.60
C THR A 146 -12.83 9.13 -7.67
N SER A 147 -12.06 9.53 -8.66
CA SER A 147 -10.66 9.16 -8.81
C SER A 147 -9.80 10.02 -7.88
N ARG A 148 -9.06 9.37 -6.99
CA ARG A 148 -8.03 10.00 -6.14
C ARG A 148 -6.81 10.46 -6.93
N ALA A 149 -6.81 10.24 -8.24
CA ALA A 149 -5.73 10.57 -9.14
C ALA A 149 -6.11 11.75 -10.01
N SER A 150 -5.61 12.91 -9.67
CA SER A 150 -5.75 14.14 -10.46
C SER A 150 -4.65 14.30 -11.50
N SER A 151 -3.77 13.32 -11.65
CA SER A 151 -2.69 13.35 -12.65
C SER A 151 -3.22 13.54 -14.07
N PRO A 152 -2.63 14.42 -14.87
CA PRO A 152 -2.91 14.52 -16.30
C PRO A 152 -2.74 13.20 -17.02
N GLY A 153 -1.75 12.39 -16.58
CA GLY A 153 -1.46 11.07 -17.12
C GLY A 153 -2.55 10.03 -16.88
N ASN A 154 -3.50 10.28 -15.96
CA ASN A 154 -4.60 9.36 -15.67
C ASN A 154 -5.95 9.80 -16.26
N ARG A 155 -5.97 10.72 -17.22
CA ARG A 155 -7.19 11.09 -17.96
C ARG A 155 -7.71 9.90 -18.75
N PHE A 156 -9.04 9.79 -18.83
CA PHE A 156 -9.72 8.82 -19.64
C PHE A 156 -9.43 9.06 -21.12
N GLU A 157 -8.89 8.05 -21.80
CA GLU A 157 -8.64 8.04 -23.23
C GLU A 157 -8.78 6.60 -23.77
N PRO A 158 -9.23 6.39 -25.04
CA PRO A 158 -9.28 5.06 -25.63
C PRO A 158 -7.92 4.35 -25.64
N GLY A 159 -7.90 3.06 -25.31
CA GLY A 159 -6.69 2.24 -25.28
C GLY A 159 -5.81 2.41 -24.03
N LYS A 160 -6.06 3.40 -23.20
CA LYS A 160 -5.28 3.73 -22.01
C LYS A 160 -5.64 2.87 -20.81
N ARG A 161 -4.64 2.55 -19.99
CA ARG A 161 -4.79 1.82 -18.72
C ARG A 161 -5.03 2.80 -17.57
N PRO A 162 -6.03 2.56 -16.70
CA PRO A 162 -6.25 3.38 -15.51
C PRO A 162 -5.16 3.13 -14.46
N MET A 163 -4.92 4.12 -13.62
CA MET A 163 -4.05 3.97 -12.46
C MET A 163 -4.63 2.98 -11.45
N SER A 164 -3.77 2.13 -10.87
CA SER A 164 -4.14 1.16 -9.84
C SER A 164 -3.35 1.36 -8.55
N THR A 165 -3.91 0.89 -7.42
CA THR A 165 -3.22 0.78 -6.13
C THR A 165 -2.66 -0.61 -5.89
N MET A 166 -2.97 -1.58 -6.75
CA MET A 166 -2.38 -2.91 -6.65
C MET A 166 -0.86 -2.84 -6.63
N HIS A 167 -0.25 -3.52 -5.68
CA HIS A 167 1.17 -3.42 -5.42
C HIS A 167 1.74 -4.75 -4.92
N PRO A 168 1.97 -5.73 -5.80
CA PRO A 168 2.76 -6.90 -5.47
C PRO A 168 4.22 -6.49 -5.22
N VAL A 169 4.87 -7.10 -4.23
CA VAL A 169 6.23 -6.75 -3.79
C VAL A 169 7.12 -7.98 -3.78
N MET A 170 8.33 -7.82 -4.29
CA MET A 170 9.45 -8.73 -4.10
C MET A 170 10.64 -7.93 -3.56
N VAL A 171 11.25 -8.42 -2.49
CA VAL A 171 12.43 -7.81 -1.87
C VAL A 171 13.63 -8.72 -2.07
N PHE A 172 14.72 -8.13 -2.54
CA PHE A 172 16.00 -8.81 -2.72
C PHE A 172 17.01 -8.29 -1.71
N ASN A 173 17.80 -9.18 -1.14
CA ASN A 173 18.87 -8.80 -0.22
C ASN A 173 20.05 -8.13 -0.98
N LYS A 174 21.09 -7.71 -0.24
CA LYS A 174 22.28 -7.05 -0.82
C LYS A 174 23.07 -7.92 -1.81
N LYS A 175 22.87 -9.22 -1.80
CA LYS A 175 23.46 -10.17 -2.75
C LYS A 175 22.62 -10.37 -4.01
N GLY A 176 21.43 -9.77 -4.08
CA GLY A 176 20.48 -9.98 -5.18
C GLY A 176 19.62 -11.25 -5.02
N GLU A 177 19.63 -11.89 -3.86
CA GLU A 177 18.81 -13.05 -3.58
C GLU A 177 17.43 -12.64 -3.08
N LEU A 178 16.38 -13.32 -3.53
CA LEU A 178 15.02 -13.07 -3.09
C LEU A 178 14.88 -13.37 -1.59
N SER A 179 14.34 -12.44 -0.81
CA SER A 179 14.21 -12.55 0.64
C SER A 179 12.77 -12.43 1.14
N LEU A 180 11.91 -11.73 0.40
CA LEU A 180 10.50 -11.55 0.78
C LEU A 180 9.62 -11.42 -0.46
N ILE A 181 8.49 -12.09 -0.47
CA ILE A 181 7.39 -11.92 -1.41
C ILE A 181 6.19 -11.51 -0.58
N THR A 182 5.48 -10.44 -0.94
CA THR A 182 4.29 -10.00 -0.21
C THR A 182 3.37 -9.16 -1.09
N GLY A 183 2.14 -9.06 -0.68
CA GLY A 183 1.16 -8.16 -1.27
C GLY A 183 -0.18 -8.30 -0.56
N SER A 184 -1.11 -7.40 -0.86
CA SER A 184 -2.35 -7.27 -0.12
C SER A 184 -3.51 -6.88 -1.03
N PRO A 185 -4.74 -7.32 -0.76
CA PRO A 185 -5.95 -6.59 -1.11
C PRO A 185 -6.12 -5.36 -0.21
N GLY A 186 -7.09 -4.47 -0.52
CA GLY A 186 -7.47 -3.37 0.36
C GLY A 186 -7.57 -1.99 -0.29
N GLY A 187 -7.71 -1.90 -1.62
CA GLY A 187 -7.85 -0.61 -2.30
C GLY A 187 -6.69 0.34 -2.00
N SER A 188 -6.97 1.57 -1.55
CA SER A 188 -5.93 2.53 -1.17
C SER A 188 -5.09 2.13 0.04
N GLN A 189 -5.54 1.16 0.84
CA GLN A 189 -4.83 0.64 2.00
C GLN A 189 -3.70 -0.35 1.64
N ILE A 190 -3.68 -0.86 0.40
CA ILE A 190 -2.65 -1.81 -0.07
C ILE A 190 -1.22 -1.32 0.20
N PRO A 191 -0.86 -0.06 -0.12
CA PRO A 191 0.47 0.44 0.19
C PRO A 191 0.81 0.42 1.68
N ALA A 192 -0.14 0.73 2.54
CA ALA A 192 0.06 0.76 4.00
C ALA A 192 0.30 -0.65 4.56
N ALA A 193 -0.50 -1.63 4.13
CA ALA A 193 -0.33 -3.02 4.53
C ALA A 193 1.04 -3.58 4.11
N ASN A 194 1.43 -3.38 2.86
CA ASN A 194 2.72 -3.83 2.35
C ASN A 194 3.90 -3.12 3.02
N LEU A 195 3.81 -1.79 3.20
CA LEU A 195 4.84 -1.01 3.89
C LEU A 195 5.07 -1.56 5.31
N ARG A 196 3.99 -1.92 6.01
CA ARG A 196 4.09 -2.44 7.38
C ARG A 196 4.80 -3.79 7.45
N VAL A 197 4.53 -4.70 6.52
CA VAL A 197 5.22 -6.00 6.43
C VAL A 197 6.68 -5.81 6.02
N VAL A 198 6.95 -5.01 4.99
CA VAL A 198 8.31 -4.76 4.52
C VAL A 198 9.17 -4.14 5.62
N THR A 199 8.68 -3.09 6.30
CA THR A 199 9.43 -2.46 7.42
C THR A 199 9.55 -3.41 8.62
N GLY A 200 8.54 -4.23 8.88
CA GLY A 200 8.59 -5.27 9.91
C GLY A 200 9.75 -6.23 9.71
N VAL A 201 9.89 -6.75 8.48
CA VAL A 201 10.96 -7.70 8.14
C VAL A 201 12.32 -7.01 8.01
N ILE A 202 12.40 -5.85 7.33
CA ILE A 202 13.68 -5.25 6.95
C ILE A 202 14.25 -4.33 8.04
N ASP A 203 13.41 -3.47 8.64
CA ASP A 203 13.88 -2.47 9.61
C ASP A 203 13.85 -2.99 11.06
N PHE A 204 12.92 -3.89 11.37
CA PHE A 204 12.75 -4.45 12.71
C PHE A 204 13.18 -5.91 12.86
N ASP A 205 13.71 -6.51 11.78
CA ASP A 205 14.24 -7.89 11.76
C ASP A 205 13.25 -8.93 12.31
N LEU A 206 11.98 -8.78 11.96
CA LEU A 206 10.92 -9.68 12.39
C LEU A 206 10.75 -10.86 11.43
N HIS A 207 10.35 -11.99 11.97
CA HIS A 207 9.80 -13.06 11.17
C HIS A 207 8.51 -12.62 10.46
N VAL A 208 8.24 -13.14 9.25
CA VAL A 208 7.11 -12.72 8.42
C VAL A 208 5.76 -12.82 9.13
N GLY A 209 5.56 -13.81 9.99
CA GLY A 209 4.35 -13.93 10.79
C GLY A 209 4.16 -12.73 11.74
N ASP A 210 5.20 -12.41 12.51
CA ASP A 210 5.17 -11.28 13.42
C ASP A 210 5.03 -9.93 12.69
N ALA A 211 5.74 -9.76 11.57
CA ALA A 211 5.65 -8.58 10.73
C ALA A 211 4.23 -8.39 10.16
N THR A 212 3.58 -9.49 9.73
CA THR A 212 2.21 -9.49 9.21
C THR A 212 1.21 -9.08 10.27
N MET A 213 1.40 -9.55 11.52
CA MET A 213 0.47 -9.28 12.63
C MET A 213 0.69 -7.94 13.34
N LEU A 214 1.72 -7.17 12.97
CA LEU A 214 1.88 -5.82 13.51
C LEU A 214 0.62 -4.98 13.29
N PRO A 215 0.21 -4.15 14.26
CA PRO A 215 -0.88 -3.18 14.09
C PRO A 215 -0.59 -2.25 12.91
N ARG A 216 -1.62 -1.94 12.14
CA ARG A 216 -1.52 -1.11 10.94
C ARG A 216 -2.20 0.23 11.10
N ILE A 217 -1.65 1.20 10.41
CA ILE A 217 -2.24 2.51 10.18
C ILE A 217 -2.28 2.79 8.69
N HIS A 218 -3.20 3.65 8.26
CA HIS A 218 -3.26 4.14 6.90
C HIS A 218 -3.50 5.64 6.86
N LYS A 219 -2.77 6.32 5.99
CA LYS A 219 -2.89 7.76 5.77
C LYS A 219 -2.90 8.04 4.29
N ASP A 220 -4.04 8.42 3.78
CA ASP A 220 -4.20 8.77 2.37
C ASP A 220 -4.02 10.29 2.15
N TRP A 221 -3.94 10.70 0.93
CA TRP A 221 -3.98 12.08 0.48
C TRP A 221 -5.14 12.26 -0.50
N PRO A 222 -5.94 13.32 -0.40
CA PRO A 222 -5.80 14.52 0.44
C PRO A 222 -6.50 14.47 1.81
N TYR A 223 -6.84 13.30 2.32
CA TYR A 223 -7.66 13.15 3.53
C TYR A 223 -6.90 13.51 4.81
N ALA A 224 -7.66 14.03 5.80
CA ALA A 224 -7.10 14.42 7.09
C ALA A 224 -6.90 13.24 8.01
N ASP A 225 -7.74 12.20 7.85
CA ASP A 225 -7.85 11.10 8.79
C ASP A 225 -6.63 10.17 8.72
N LEU A 226 -6.21 9.70 9.87
CA LEU A 226 -5.27 8.62 10.07
C LEU A 226 -6.08 7.41 10.53
N ASP A 227 -6.33 6.48 9.61
CA ASP A 227 -6.99 5.24 9.92
C ASP A 227 -6.07 4.36 10.76
N PHE A 228 -6.61 3.71 11.79
CA PHE A 228 -5.85 2.81 12.65
C PHE A 228 -6.66 1.55 12.99
N GLU A 229 -5.97 0.43 13.17
CA GLU A 229 -6.58 -0.81 13.67
C GLU A 229 -6.72 -0.78 15.19
N SER A 230 -7.76 -1.45 15.73
CA SER A 230 -8.06 -1.52 17.16
C SER A 230 -6.91 -2.10 18.02
N THR A 231 -5.94 -2.74 17.40
CA THR A 231 -4.74 -3.28 18.06
C THR A 231 -3.66 -2.23 18.35
N VAL A 232 -3.80 -1.01 17.83
CA VAL A 232 -2.92 0.12 18.21
C VAL A 232 -3.26 0.54 19.64
N SER A 233 -2.24 0.64 20.52
CA SER A 233 -2.47 0.95 21.93
C SER A 233 -3.03 2.36 22.13
N GLN A 234 -3.86 2.54 23.17
CA GLN A 234 -4.46 3.83 23.51
C GLN A 234 -3.41 4.91 23.81
N ASP A 235 -2.28 4.54 24.42
CA ASP A 235 -1.18 5.49 24.68
C ASP A 235 -0.59 6.04 23.39
N ASN A 236 -0.41 5.18 22.36
CA ASN A 236 0.04 5.62 21.05
C ASN A 236 -0.99 6.52 20.37
N LEU A 237 -2.27 6.18 20.46
CA LEU A 237 -3.34 7.00 19.89
C LEU A 237 -3.39 8.39 20.55
N ASN A 238 -3.28 8.46 21.87
CA ASN A 238 -3.23 9.74 22.62
C ASN A 238 -2.03 10.61 22.20
N LEU A 239 -0.88 9.99 21.94
CA LEU A 239 0.31 10.71 21.47
C LEU A 239 0.17 11.18 20.02
N LEU A 240 -0.43 10.37 19.13
CA LEU A 240 -0.70 10.73 17.74
C LEU A 240 -1.71 11.89 17.64
N ASP A 241 -2.75 11.87 18.47
CA ASP A 241 -3.72 12.98 18.56
C ASP A 241 -3.06 14.28 19.01
N ARG A 242 -2.23 14.23 20.08
CA ARG A 242 -1.50 15.40 20.60
C ARG A 242 -0.62 16.09 19.57
N ILE A 243 -0.01 15.34 18.64
CA ILE A 243 0.81 15.91 17.57
C ILE A 243 -0.02 16.33 16.34
N GLY A 244 -1.34 16.15 16.40
CA GLY A 244 -2.31 16.71 15.44
C GLY A 244 -2.79 15.74 14.35
N HIS A 245 -2.68 14.42 14.54
CA HIS A 245 -3.38 13.47 13.68
C HIS A 245 -4.88 13.43 14.04
N GLN A 246 -5.73 13.44 13.04
CA GLN A 246 -7.16 13.12 13.18
C GLN A 246 -7.29 11.59 13.07
N LEU A 247 -7.79 10.95 14.12
CA LEU A 247 -7.80 9.49 14.23
C LEU A 247 -9.16 8.92 13.83
N GLU A 248 -9.14 7.89 12.98
CA GLU A 248 -10.33 7.15 12.53
C GLU A 248 -10.13 5.65 12.73
N LEU A 249 -11.04 4.99 13.43
CA LEU A 249 -10.98 3.54 13.64
C LEU A 249 -11.34 2.80 12.34
N SER A 250 -10.49 1.88 11.93
CA SER A 250 -10.72 0.96 10.81
C SER A 250 -10.82 -0.48 11.31
N ASP A 251 -11.71 -1.26 10.74
CA ASP A 251 -11.83 -2.69 11.10
C ASP A 251 -10.55 -3.44 10.79
N THR A 252 -10.08 -3.34 9.53
CA THR A 252 -8.85 -3.97 9.06
C THR A 252 -8.20 -3.11 7.99
N ILE A 253 -6.87 -3.11 7.94
CA ILE A 253 -6.07 -2.42 6.92
C ILE A 253 -5.33 -3.45 6.08
N GLY A 254 -5.94 -3.86 4.97
CA GLY A 254 -5.43 -4.89 4.08
C GLY A 254 -5.41 -6.30 4.69
N SER A 255 -4.83 -7.24 3.95
CA SER A 255 -4.60 -8.64 4.38
C SER A 255 -3.48 -9.21 3.53
N THR A 256 -2.27 -9.31 4.08
CA THR A 256 -1.09 -9.69 3.30
C THR A 256 -0.92 -11.19 3.21
N GLN A 257 -0.47 -11.67 2.03
CA GLN A 257 -0.09 -13.05 1.80
C GLN A 257 1.40 -13.06 1.48
N SER A 258 2.21 -13.61 2.36
CA SER A 258 3.65 -13.36 2.32
C SER A 258 4.46 -14.64 2.41
N ILE A 259 5.64 -14.65 1.76
CA ILE A 259 6.67 -15.68 1.90
C ILE A 259 7.99 -14.98 2.19
N GLN A 260 8.63 -15.32 3.30
CA GLN A 260 9.99 -14.89 3.65
C GLN A 260 10.95 -16.04 3.42
N ILE A 261 12.11 -15.76 2.85
CA ILE A 261 13.17 -16.74 2.64
C ILE A 261 14.30 -16.42 3.64
N ILE A 262 14.60 -17.38 4.54
CA ILE A 262 15.67 -17.28 5.54
C ILE A 262 16.53 -18.52 5.39
N ASP A 263 17.81 -18.34 5.11
CA ASP A 263 18.79 -19.43 4.97
C ASP A 263 18.34 -20.56 4.01
N GLY A 264 17.69 -20.16 2.91
CA GLY A 264 17.17 -21.07 1.89
C GLY A 264 15.84 -21.78 2.27
N ILE A 265 15.26 -21.46 3.42
CA ILE A 265 13.98 -22.01 3.87
C ILE A 265 12.87 -21.00 3.60
N ASN A 266 11.76 -21.46 3.01
CA ASN A 266 10.59 -20.66 2.72
C ASN A 266 9.60 -20.69 3.89
N TYR A 267 9.29 -19.52 4.45
CA TYR A 267 8.30 -19.35 5.51
C TYR A 267 7.08 -18.62 4.96
N GLY A 268 5.98 -19.34 4.75
CA GLY A 268 4.70 -18.77 4.31
C GLY A 268 3.84 -18.32 5.48
N PHE A 269 3.19 -17.16 5.35
CA PHE A 269 2.21 -16.69 6.33
C PHE A 269 1.01 -16.05 5.64
N ALA A 270 -0.19 -16.52 5.98
CA ALA A 270 -1.47 -15.95 5.57
C ALA A 270 -2.00 -15.04 6.68
N ASP A 271 -2.35 -13.81 6.33
CA ASP A 271 -2.84 -12.81 7.27
C ASP A 271 -4.20 -13.21 7.88
N LEU A 272 -4.28 -13.22 9.19
CA LEU A 272 -5.47 -13.62 9.93
C LEU A 272 -6.60 -12.58 9.90
N ARG A 273 -6.36 -11.39 9.33
CA ARG A 273 -7.37 -10.33 9.18
C ARG A 273 -8.51 -10.71 8.22
N ARG A 274 -8.26 -11.64 7.31
CA ARG A 274 -9.31 -12.20 6.46
C ARG A 274 -9.48 -13.70 6.74
N PRO A 275 -10.70 -14.17 6.96
CA PRO A 275 -10.99 -15.60 7.04
C PRO A 275 -10.70 -16.26 5.68
N ASN A 276 -10.40 -17.55 5.68
CA ASN A 276 -10.15 -18.37 4.50
C ASN A 276 -8.84 -18.07 3.73
N ALA A 277 -7.96 -17.24 4.28
CA ALA A 277 -6.59 -17.17 3.81
C ALA A 277 -5.80 -18.36 4.35
N GLY A 278 -4.87 -18.91 3.57
CA GLY A 278 -4.12 -20.09 3.97
C GLY A 278 -2.76 -20.21 3.30
N VAL A 279 -1.92 -21.07 3.86
CA VAL A 279 -0.63 -21.49 3.29
C VAL A 279 -0.73 -22.96 2.88
N SER A 280 -0.26 -23.26 1.68
CA SER A 280 -0.13 -24.64 1.20
C SER A 280 1.32 -24.92 0.82
N ILE A 281 1.79 -26.10 1.20
CA ILE A 281 3.14 -26.58 0.86
C ILE A 281 2.96 -27.88 0.08
N GLU A 282 3.51 -27.91 -1.14
CA GLU A 282 3.57 -29.14 -1.93
C GLU A 282 4.54 -30.10 -1.24
N LYS A 283 4.08 -31.33 -0.94
CA LYS A 283 4.94 -32.39 -0.40
C LYS A 283 5.91 -32.84 -1.49
N PRO A 284 7.19 -33.01 -1.19
CA PRO A 284 8.10 -33.68 -2.13
C PRO A 284 7.57 -35.09 -2.41
N ASN A 285 7.51 -35.44 -3.70
CA ASN A 285 7.19 -36.81 -4.13
C ASN A 285 8.30 -37.77 -3.71
#